data_82c009dbcb4ee8692bccfd06a4ee5e38
#
_entry.id   82c009dbcb4ee8692bccfd06a4ee5e38
#
_cell.length_a   1.000
_cell.length_b   1.000
_cell.length_c   1.000
_cell.angle_alpha   90.00
_cell.angle_beta   90.00
_cell.angle_gamma   90.00
#
_symmetry.space_group_name_H-M   'P 1'
#
loop_
_entity.id
_entity.type
_entity.pdbx_description
1 polymer ?
#
loop_
_entity_poly.entity_id
_entity_poly.type
_entity_poly.pdbx_seq_one_letter_code
_entity_poly.pdbx_strand_id
1 'polypeptide(L)'
;MGIQVMKRNAKTIIAGMIALAISHTAMADDIKVAVVGAMSGPIAQWGDMEFNGARQAIKDINAKGGIKGDKLVGVEYDDACDPKQAVAVANKIVNDGIKYVIGHLCYSSTQPASD
;
A
#
# COMPACT_ATOMS: atom_id res chain seq x y z
N MET A 1 -56.92 44.63 -44.62
CA MET A 1 -56.94 43.79 -43.42
C MET A 1 -55.67 42.95 -43.42
N GLY A 2 -54.71 43.35 -42.63
CA GLY A 2 -53.44 42.68 -42.56
C GLY A 2 -53.45 41.59 -41.45
N ILE A 3 -53.27 40.35 -41.85
CA ILE A 3 -53.05 39.28 -40.89
C ILE A 3 -51.61 39.33 -40.42
N GLN A 4 -51.42 39.79 -39.19
CA GLN A 4 -50.09 39.78 -38.54
C GLN A 4 -49.74 38.33 -38.18
N VAL A 5 -48.85 37.72 -38.92
CA VAL A 5 -48.27 36.45 -38.53
C VAL A 5 -47.26 36.72 -37.45
N MET A 6 -47.62 36.42 -36.23
CA MET A 6 -46.69 36.45 -35.11
C MET A 6 -45.63 35.37 -35.28
N LYS A 7 -44.41 35.79 -35.60
CA LYS A 7 -43.26 34.89 -35.55
C LYS A 7 -42.99 34.50 -34.09
N ARG A 8 -43.41 33.33 -33.72
CA ARG A 8 -43.00 32.75 -32.46
C ARG A 8 -41.54 32.34 -32.53
N ASN A 9 -40.66 33.14 -31.97
CA ASN A 9 -39.29 32.73 -31.75
C ASN A 9 -39.27 31.60 -30.71
N ALA A 10 -39.18 30.38 -31.19
CA ALA A 10 -38.87 29.25 -30.36
C ALA A 10 -37.43 29.37 -29.90
N LYS A 11 -37.21 29.95 -28.72
CA LYS A 11 -35.97 29.83 -28.02
C LYS A 11 -35.87 28.41 -27.50
N THR A 12 -35.16 27.57 -28.25
CA THR A 12 -34.79 26.23 -27.85
C THR A 12 -33.83 26.38 -26.65
N ILE A 13 -34.34 26.20 -25.47
CA ILE A 13 -33.51 26.07 -24.28
C ILE A 13 -32.91 24.66 -24.33
N ILE A 14 -31.69 24.57 -24.82
CA ILE A 14 -30.89 23.36 -24.66
C ILE A 14 -30.45 23.35 -23.19
N ALA A 15 -31.22 22.66 -22.39
CA ALA A 15 -30.80 22.30 -21.03
C ALA A 15 -29.63 21.32 -21.18
N GLY A 16 -28.42 21.84 -21.09
CA GLY A 16 -27.22 21.04 -20.99
C GLY A 16 -27.26 20.27 -19.69
N MET A 17 -27.58 18.98 -19.73
CA MET A 17 -27.31 18.05 -18.66
C MET A 17 -25.79 17.92 -18.52
N ILE A 18 -25.21 18.71 -17.63
CA ILE A 18 -23.85 18.46 -17.15
C ILE A 18 -23.98 17.23 -16.26
N ALA A 19 -23.73 16.05 -16.85
CA ALA A 19 -23.50 14.86 -16.08
C ALA A 19 -22.19 15.09 -15.29
N LEU A 20 -22.30 15.43 -14.00
CA LEU A 20 -21.18 15.36 -13.09
C LEU A 20 -20.80 13.88 -13.02
N ALA A 21 -19.82 13.48 -13.82
CA ALA A 21 -19.12 12.23 -13.60
C ALA A 21 -18.40 12.38 -12.26
N ILE A 22 -19.02 11.90 -11.20
CA ILE A 22 -18.37 11.70 -9.91
C ILE A 22 -17.36 10.58 -10.18
N SER A 23 -16.16 10.97 -10.58
CA SER A 23 -15.02 10.08 -10.62
C SER A 23 -14.80 9.66 -9.17
N HIS A 24 -15.30 8.50 -8.80
CA HIS A 24 -14.89 7.82 -7.60
C HIS A 24 -13.41 7.47 -7.84
N THR A 25 -12.52 8.35 -7.41
CA THR A 25 -11.13 7.96 -7.20
C THR A 25 -11.19 6.89 -6.13
N ALA A 26 -11.16 5.63 -6.55
CA ALA A 26 -10.90 4.55 -5.61
C ALA A 26 -9.59 4.95 -4.91
N MET A 27 -9.69 5.28 -3.63
CA MET A 27 -8.51 5.50 -2.81
C MET A 27 -7.77 4.17 -2.84
N ALA A 28 -6.60 4.15 -3.47
CA ALA A 28 -5.73 2.99 -3.42
C ALA A 28 -5.35 2.79 -1.94
N ASP A 29 -5.65 1.63 -1.40
CA ASP A 29 -5.27 1.28 -0.04
C ASP A 29 -3.79 0.86 -0.03
N ASP A 30 -3.08 1.23 1.04
CA ASP A 30 -1.72 0.78 1.23
C ASP A 30 -1.71 -0.67 1.75
N ILE A 31 -0.97 -1.54 1.06
CA ILE A 31 -0.71 -2.90 1.52
C ILE A 31 0.56 -2.87 2.36
N LYS A 32 0.41 -2.97 3.67
CA LYS A 32 1.55 -3.01 4.59
C LYS A 32 2.17 -4.40 4.60
N VAL A 33 3.49 -4.43 4.48
CA VAL A 33 4.33 -5.64 4.55
C VAL A 33 5.39 -5.41 5.62
N ALA A 34 5.44 -6.25 6.63
CA ALA A 34 6.53 -6.24 7.58
C ALA A 34 7.79 -6.82 6.94
N VAL A 35 8.91 -6.16 7.11
CA VAL A 35 10.24 -6.69 6.75
C VAL A 35 11.01 -6.86 8.04
N VAL A 36 11.39 -8.09 8.35
CA VAL A 36 11.94 -8.45 9.67
C VAL A 36 13.28 -9.14 9.54
N GLY A 37 14.29 -8.53 10.13
CA GLY A 37 15.64 -9.08 10.14
C GLY A 37 16.52 -8.40 11.17
N ALA A 38 17.81 -8.65 11.11
CA ALA A 38 18.77 -8.05 12.02
C ALA A 38 19.19 -6.66 11.54
N MET A 39 18.69 -5.60 12.17
CA MET A 39 19.21 -4.24 12.02
C MET A 39 20.37 -3.99 12.99
N SER A 40 20.46 -4.77 14.03
CA SER A 40 21.47 -4.69 15.08
C SER A 40 22.13 -6.04 15.33
N GLY A 41 23.21 -6.04 16.11
CA GLY A 41 23.93 -7.24 16.49
C GLY A 41 24.98 -7.70 15.45
N PRO A 42 25.57 -8.88 15.67
CA PRO A 42 26.77 -9.32 14.94
C PRO A 42 26.52 -9.63 13.46
N ILE A 43 25.27 -9.81 13.06
CA ILE A 43 24.90 -10.12 11.66
C ILE A 43 24.12 -9.02 10.96
N ALA A 44 24.15 -7.79 11.49
CA ALA A 44 23.43 -6.65 10.94
C ALA A 44 23.74 -6.42 9.44
N GLN A 45 24.97 -6.69 9.00
CA GLN A 45 25.32 -6.58 7.56
C GLN A 45 24.47 -7.49 6.66
N TRP A 46 24.04 -8.65 7.13
CA TRP A 46 23.16 -9.55 6.40
C TRP A 46 21.71 -9.03 6.39
N GLY A 47 21.31 -8.45 7.52
CA GLY A 47 20.03 -7.74 7.62
C GLY A 47 19.96 -6.56 6.65
N ASP A 48 21.02 -5.76 6.54
CA ASP A 48 21.08 -4.66 5.56
C ASP A 48 20.87 -5.14 4.12
N MET A 49 21.38 -6.31 3.77
CA MET A 49 21.18 -6.90 2.43
C MET A 49 19.70 -7.28 2.23
N GLU A 50 19.06 -7.87 3.23
CA GLU A 50 17.64 -8.22 3.20
C GLU A 50 16.76 -6.96 3.05
N PHE A 51 16.96 -5.96 3.92
CA PHE A 51 16.20 -4.71 3.89
C PHE A 51 16.38 -3.96 2.57
N ASN A 52 17.60 -3.89 2.04
CA ASN A 52 17.86 -3.25 0.76
C ASN A 52 17.17 -3.97 -0.39
N GLY A 53 17.19 -5.31 -0.38
CA GLY A 53 16.47 -6.12 -1.36
C GLY A 53 14.96 -5.89 -1.30
N ALA A 54 14.37 -5.90 -0.11
CA ALA A 54 12.95 -5.67 0.10
C ALA A 54 12.55 -4.25 -0.32
N ARG A 55 13.31 -3.22 0.06
CA ARG A 55 13.07 -1.82 -0.35
C ARG A 55 13.09 -1.67 -1.86
N GLN A 56 14.07 -2.30 -2.53
CA GLN A 56 14.16 -2.23 -3.99
C GLN A 56 12.98 -2.93 -4.64
N ALA A 57 12.61 -4.13 -4.19
CA ALA A 57 11.45 -4.87 -4.71
C ALA A 57 10.15 -4.07 -4.56
N ILE A 58 9.90 -3.49 -3.38
CA ILE A 58 8.74 -2.64 -3.11
C ILE A 58 8.71 -1.43 -4.05
N LYS A 59 9.85 -0.77 -4.23
CA LYS A 59 9.98 0.37 -5.15
C LYS A 59 9.64 -0.02 -6.59
N ASP A 60 10.16 -1.16 -7.06
CA ASP A 60 9.93 -1.64 -8.42
C ASP A 60 8.47 -2.03 -8.67
N ILE A 61 7.83 -2.69 -7.69
CA ILE A 61 6.42 -3.04 -7.76
C ILE A 61 5.55 -1.77 -7.79
N ASN A 62 5.84 -0.81 -6.91
CA ASN A 62 5.09 0.44 -6.86
C ASN A 62 5.27 1.29 -8.13
N ALA A 63 6.46 1.26 -8.75
CA ALA A 63 6.72 1.93 -10.03
C ALA A 63 5.91 1.35 -11.19
N LYS A 64 5.51 0.08 -11.10
CA LYS A 64 4.65 -0.61 -12.06
C LYS A 64 3.16 -0.47 -11.76
N GLY A 65 2.78 0.33 -10.77
CA GLY A 65 1.39 0.57 -10.38
C GLY A 65 0.93 -0.19 -9.14
N GLY A 66 1.84 -0.81 -8.41
CA GLY A 66 1.51 -1.55 -7.20
C GLY A 66 0.87 -2.92 -7.48
N ILE A 67 0.11 -3.42 -6.51
CA ILE A 67 -0.66 -4.65 -6.65
C ILE A 67 -2.13 -4.30 -6.84
N LYS A 68 -2.66 -4.51 -8.05
CA LYS A 68 -4.04 -4.14 -8.41
C LYS A 68 -4.36 -2.65 -8.15
N GLY A 69 -3.36 -1.78 -8.27
CA GLY A 69 -3.49 -0.35 -8.00
C GLY A 69 -3.14 0.08 -6.58
N ASP A 70 -2.99 -0.86 -5.64
CA ASP A 70 -2.63 -0.57 -4.25
C ASP A 70 -1.11 -0.52 -4.09
N LYS A 71 -0.62 0.42 -3.29
CA LYS A 71 0.81 0.55 -3.02
C LYS A 71 1.27 -0.39 -1.93
N LEU A 72 2.46 -0.98 -2.11
CA LEU A 72 3.17 -1.67 -1.05
C LEU A 72 3.89 -0.66 -0.16
N VAL A 73 3.75 -0.84 1.15
CA VAL A 73 4.46 -0.08 2.18
C VAL A 73 5.23 -1.06 3.06
N GLY A 74 6.56 -1.00 3.02
CA GLY A 74 7.43 -1.79 3.89
C GLY A 74 7.49 -1.16 5.28
N VAL A 75 7.24 -1.95 6.31
CA VAL A 75 7.43 -1.58 7.71
C VAL A 75 8.54 -2.46 8.27
N GLU A 76 9.64 -1.86 8.68
CA GLU A 76 10.85 -2.58 9.07
C GLU A 76 10.89 -2.82 10.58
N TYR A 77 11.30 -4.02 10.95
CA TYR A 77 11.43 -4.45 12.34
C TYR A 77 12.77 -5.14 12.57
N ASP A 78 13.42 -4.81 13.69
CA ASP A 78 14.66 -5.42 14.12
C ASP A 78 14.39 -6.56 15.11
N ASP A 79 14.74 -7.78 14.75
CA ASP A 79 14.73 -8.92 15.65
C ASP A 79 16.12 -9.30 16.19
N ALA A 80 17.17 -8.62 15.72
CA ALA A 80 18.58 -8.85 16.08
C ALA A 80 19.02 -10.33 15.97
N CYS A 81 18.27 -11.18 15.26
CA CYS A 81 18.41 -12.65 15.30
C CYS A 81 18.30 -13.27 16.70
N ASP A 82 17.63 -12.56 17.60
CA ASP A 82 17.35 -13.02 18.97
C ASP A 82 15.93 -13.61 19.04
N PRO A 83 15.77 -14.85 19.53
CA PRO A 83 14.47 -15.53 19.56
C PRO A 83 13.43 -14.81 20.42
N LYS A 84 13.83 -14.17 21.52
CA LYS A 84 12.88 -13.42 22.38
C LYS A 84 12.44 -12.13 21.72
N GLN A 85 13.36 -11.44 21.08
CA GLN A 85 13.05 -10.22 20.32
C GLN A 85 12.16 -10.54 19.13
N ALA A 86 12.40 -11.67 18.46
CA ALA A 86 11.57 -12.13 17.34
C ALA A 86 10.10 -12.34 17.75
N VAL A 87 9.84 -12.96 18.90
CA VAL A 87 8.47 -13.11 19.44
C VAL A 87 7.85 -11.75 19.74
N ALA A 88 8.59 -10.84 20.35
CA ALA A 88 8.09 -9.48 20.62
C ALA A 88 7.75 -8.73 19.34
N VAL A 89 8.58 -8.87 18.31
CA VAL A 89 8.35 -8.29 16.97
C VAL A 89 7.13 -8.91 16.31
N ALA A 90 6.96 -10.23 16.35
CA ALA A 90 5.80 -10.92 15.80
C ALA A 90 4.49 -10.40 16.42
N ASN A 91 4.44 -10.30 17.75
CA ASN A 91 3.31 -9.73 18.47
C ASN A 91 3.04 -8.26 18.05
N LYS A 92 4.11 -7.47 17.88
CA LYS A 92 3.97 -6.09 17.41
C LYS A 92 3.37 -6.01 16.01
N ILE A 93 3.81 -6.84 15.09
CA ILE A 93 3.30 -6.93 13.72
C ILE A 93 1.80 -7.24 13.72
N VAL A 94 1.37 -8.19 14.55
CA VAL A 94 -0.05 -8.53 14.72
C VAL A 94 -0.83 -7.34 15.26
N ASN A 95 -0.32 -6.66 16.29
CA ASN A 95 -0.95 -5.47 16.87
C ASN A 95 -1.02 -4.29 15.90
N ASP A 96 -0.04 -4.17 15.01
CA ASP A 96 -0.01 -3.15 13.95
C ASP A 96 -0.96 -3.51 12.78
N GLY A 97 -1.62 -4.67 12.83
CA GLY A 97 -2.59 -5.13 11.84
C GLY A 97 -1.96 -5.56 10.51
N ILE A 98 -0.66 -5.84 10.50
CA ILE A 98 0.06 -6.26 9.30
C ILE A 98 -0.09 -7.77 9.13
N LYS A 99 -0.47 -8.18 7.91
CA LYS A 99 -0.78 -9.59 7.59
C LYS A 99 0.29 -10.30 6.77
N TYR A 100 1.22 -9.54 6.21
CA TYR A 100 2.25 -10.06 5.32
C TYR A 100 3.62 -9.77 5.90
N VAL A 101 4.47 -10.78 5.96
CA VAL A 101 5.81 -10.69 6.55
C VAL A 101 6.85 -11.23 5.57
N ILE A 102 7.90 -10.45 5.34
CA ILE A 102 9.15 -10.87 4.71
C ILE A 102 10.16 -11.02 5.83
N GLY A 103 10.72 -12.17 5.98
CA GLY A 103 11.61 -12.53 7.10
C GLY A 103 11.10 -13.79 7.79
N HIS A 104 11.59 -14.14 8.89
CA HIS A 104 12.78 -13.59 9.57
C HIS A 104 14.06 -14.07 8.89
N LEU A 105 15.12 -13.26 8.95
CA LEU A 105 16.40 -13.64 8.34
C LEU A 105 17.01 -14.90 8.97
N CYS A 106 16.93 -15.03 10.29
CA CYS A 106 17.54 -16.09 11.06
C CYS A 106 16.55 -17.22 11.39
N TYR A 107 16.99 -18.47 11.30
CA TYR A 107 16.23 -19.62 11.73
C TYR A 107 15.84 -19.53 13.22
N SER A 108 16.77 -19.07 14.08
CA SER A 108 16.53 -18.87 15.52
C SER A 108 15.41 -17.87 15.82
N SER A 109 15.12 -16.97 14.90
CA SER A 109 14.02 -16.00 14.99
C SER A 109 12.74 -16.50 14.32
N THR A 110 12.86 -17.18 13.19
CA THR A 110 11.69 -17.62 12.39
C THR A 110 10.82 -18.60 13.16
N GLN A 111 11.44 -19.60 13.80
CA GLN A 111 10.68 -20.64 14.50
C GLN A 111 9.85 -20.07 15.66
N PRO A 112 10.42 -19.35 16.63
CA PRO A 112 9.64 -18.84 17.75
C PRO A 112 8.67 -17.71 17.37
N ALA A 113 8.88 -17.04 16.26
CA ALA A 113 7.97 -16.00 15.77
C ALA A 113 6.74 -16.58 15.04
N SER A 114 6.81 -17.84 14.60
CA SER A 114 5.72 -18.51 13.89
C SER A 114 4.70 -19.20 14.79
N ASP A 115 5.00 -19.37 16.09
CA ASP A 115 4.13 -19.96 17.07
C ASP A 115 3.13 -18.93 17.63
#